data_f748c9cc00830d3d2954d3000354a269
#
_entry.id   f748c9cc00830d3d2954d3000354a269
#
_cell.length_a   1.000
_cell.length_b   1.000
_cell.length_c   1.000
_cell.angle_alpha   90.00
_cell.angle_beta   90.00
_cell.angle_gamma   90.00
#
_symmetry.space_group_name_H-M   'P 1'
#
loop_
_entity.id
_entity.type
_entity.pdbx_description
1 polymer ?
#
loop_
_entity_poly.entity_id
_entity_poly.type
_entity_poly.pdbx_seq_one_letter_code
_entity_poly.pdbx_strand_id
1 'polypeptide(L)'
;MQAGVIWAGTDDGLIQLTQDEGKTWRNVTPAEVTPWSKVTHIEASHFEAGTGYAAVDRHRLEDLHPYLYRTRDFGKTWQQISSGIPEGSFLNCVREDPLRKGLLYACTELGVYVSFNDGDSWQSLQLNMPTTSIRDLVVHGDDLVVATHGRSFWILDNASPLRQINAQVSAADFWLFKPAIAYRVRPGSDQGTPVPMDEALAENPPGGAVIDYSLKEKAKGPVVLDILDGQGELVRHFSSDDLLPKTDPNKVPIALEWIRKETPLSAEAGVHRFVWDLHYALPKSVHRSFYGPGGVWSLPGNYTVKLTANGKSTSQTLTVKMDPRISTAPDALRRQFVAASRVSQRLGEVAAAQERAEGLQKEIAARKTESAGNSEVTSALVDLERKVAEVNGAPGEEEFGFFGLRLPGGEPARLHRVAAALTGLLMVVDGADAAPTTDAQTAAEKWDAAGADTIARWKAVEAEVVTVNAVLETAKLKPLSK
;
A
#
# COMPACT_ATOMS: atom_id res chain seq x y z
N MET A 1 -8.48 32.44 -9.88
CA MET A 1 -7.64 33.67 -9.87
C MET A 1 -8.10 34.60 -10.98
N GLN A 2 -8.11 35.90 -10.76
CA GLN A 2 -8.44 36.90 -11.77
C GLN A 2 -7.09 37.47 -12.32
N ALA A 3 -6.90 37.44 -13.63
CA ALA A 3 -5.73 38.03 -14.26
C ALA A 3 -5.67 39.53 -13.95
N GLY A 4 -4.46 40.08 -13.76
CA GLY A 4 -4.26 41.48 -13.44
C GLY A 4 -4.41 41.88 -11.97
N VAL A 5 -4.86 40.97 -11.08
CA VAL A 5 -4.86 41.17 -9.63
C VAL A 5 -3.55 40.69 -9.06
N ILE A 6 -2.75 41.56 -8.46
CA ILE A 6 -1.45 41.24 -7.88
C ILE A 6 -1.37 41.82 -6.46
N TRP A 7 -0.98 41.00 -5.52
CA TRP A 7 -0.72 41.33 -4.13
C TRP A 7 0.79 41.40 -3.89
N ALA A 8 1.28 42.40 -3.21
CA ALA A 8 2.68 42.55 -2.85
C ALA A 8 2.81 42.90 -1.36
N GLY A 9 3.50 42.04 -0.61
CA GLY A 9 3.87 42.29 0.79
C GLY A 9 5.31 42.71 0.91
N THR A 10 5.59 43.58 1.88
CA THR A 10 6.94 44.11 2.12
C THR A 10 7.45 43.74 3.50
N ASP A 11 8.76 43.84 3.72
CA ASP A 11 9.39 43.55 5.02
C ASP A 11 9.34 44.74 6.01
N ASP A 12 8.88 45.91 5.54
CA ASP A 12 8.60 47.07 6.37
C ASP A 12 7.10 47.19 6.78
N GLY A 13 6.27 46.23 6.38
CA GLY A 13 4.90 46.08 6.87
C GLY A 13 3.82 46.64 5.97
N LEU A 14 4.04 46.78 4.68
CA LEU A 14 3.02 47.21 3.76
C LEU A 14 2.45 46.03 2.94
N ILE A 15 1.15 46.11 2.65
CA ILE A 15 0.47 45.28 1.66
C ILE A 15 -0.06 46.19 0.56
N GLN A 16 0.44 46.00 -0.64
CA GLN A 16 0.04 46.72 -1.83
C GLN A 16 -0.79 45.83 -2.76
N LEU A 17 -1.81 46.38 -3.37
CA LEU A 17 -2.69 45.67 -4.32
C LEU A 17 -2.83 46.46 -5.60
N THR A 18 -2.67 45.81 -6.74
CA THR A 18 -3.11 46.29 -8.04
C THR A 18 -4.25 45.40 -8.59
N GLN A 19 -5.15 45.99 -9.36
CA GLN A 19 -6.23 45.29 -10.07
C GLN A 19 -6.19 45.58 -11.58
N ASP A 20 -5.14 46.22 -12.07
CA ASP A 20 -4.96 46.66 -13.43
C ASP A 20 -3.54 46.36 -14.00
N GLU A 21 -3.03 45.16 -13.63
CA GLU A 21 -1.73 44.65 -14.10
C GLU A 21 -0.52 45.51 -13.66
N GLY A 22 -0.62 46.18 -12.50
CA GLY A 22 0.45 46.97 -11.93
C GLY A 22 0.49 48.45 -12.39
N LYS A 23 -0.52 48.92 -13.12
CA LYS A 23 -0.58 50.30 -13.54
C LYS A 23 -0.83 51.27 -12.38
N THR A 24 -1.70 50.83 -11.44
CA THR A 24 -1.96 51.57 -10.20
C THR A 24 -1.88 50.60 -8.99
N TRP A 25 -1.32 51.13 -7.89
CA TRP A 25 -1.17 50.40 -6.65
C TRP A 25 -1.88 51.11 -5.51
N ARG A 26 -2.46 50.35 -4.64
CA ARG A 26 -3.22 50.82 -3.50
C ARG A 26 -2.66 50.17 -2.25
N ASN A 27 -2.36 50.96 -1.21
CA ASN A 27 -2.05 50.41 0.10
C ASN A 27 -3.33 49.83 0.73
N VAL A 28 -3.31 48.56 1.06
CA VAL A 28 -4.41 47.80 1.65
C VAL A 28 -4.00 47.11 2.95
N THR A 29 -2.97 47.59 3.60
CA THR A 29 -2.44 47.06 4.85
C THR A 29 -3.50 47.06 5.96
N PRO A 30 -3.69 45.96 6.73
CA PRO A 30 -4.53 45.97 7.93
C PRO A 30 -4.08 47.06 8.92
N ALA A 31 -5.01 47.74 9.55
CA ALA A 31 -4.71 48.84 10.49
C ALA A 31 -3.88 48.38 11.70
N GLU A 32 -3.98 47.12 12.07
CA GLU A 32 -3.28 46.49 13.19
C GLU A 32 -1.82 46.12 12.85
N VAL A 33 -1.45 46.09 11.59
CA VAL A 33 -0.07 45.81 11.15
C VAL A 33 0.75 47.10 11.32
N THR A 34 1.66 47.08 12.28
CA THR A 34 2.54 48.23 12.59
C THR A 34 3.73 48.28 11.63
N PRO A 35 4.38 49.46 11.47
CA PRO A 35 5.64 49.57 10.70
C PRO A 35 6.67 48.52 11.13
N TRP A 36 7.43 48.01 10.17
CA TRP A 36 8.46 46.98 10.37
C TRP A 36 7.91 45.58 10.74
N SER A 37 6.60 45.39 10.67
CA SER A 37 6.00 44.04 10.70
C SER A 37 6.24 43.41 9.33
N LYS A 38 7.04 42.34 9.27
CA LYS A 38 7.36 41.70 7.99
C LYS A 38 6.15 40.93 7.46
N VAL A 39 5.65 41.27 6.28
CA VAL A 39 4.70 40.46 5.55
C VAL A 39 5.46 39.30 4.89
N THR A 40 5.46 38.14 5.54
CA THR A 40 6.27 37.00 5.13
C THR A 40 5.71 36.29 3.91
N HIS A 41 4.37 36.24 3.81
CA HIS A 41 3.69 35.56 2.72
C HIS A 41 2.31 36.14 2.48
N ILE A 42 1.91 36.22 1.21
CA ILE A 42 0.54 36.52 0.78
C ILE A 42 0.08 35.40 -0.15
N GLU A 43 -1.03 34.79 0.17
CA GLU A 43 -1.73 33.81 -0.66
C GLU A 43 -2.98 34.45 -1.25
N ALA A 44 -3.06 34.56 -2.57
CA ALA A 44 -4.29 34.92 -3.26
C ALA A 44 -5.19 33.70 -3.41
N SER A 45 -6.45 33.82 -3.04
CA SER A 45 -7.36 32.68 -3.10
C SER A 45 -7.47 32.09 -4.51
N HIS A 46 -7.46 30.77 -4.58
CA HIS A 46 -7.69 30.02 -5.82
C HIS A 46 -9.15 30.12 -6.31
N PHE A 47 -10.08 30.49 -5.44
CA PHE A 47 -11.52 30.43 -5.68
C PHE A 47 -12.19 31.79 -5.84
N GLU A 48 -11.71 32.82 -5.12
CA GLU A 48 -12.35 34.13 -5.06
C GLU A 48 -11.33 35.27 -5.26
N ALA A 49 -11.50 36.07 -6.31
CA ALA A 49 -10.54 37.11 -6.69
C ALA A 49 -10.29 38.19 -5.62
N GLY A 50 -11.30 38.49 -4.80
CA GLY A 50 -11.21 39.47 -3.72
C GLY A 50 -10.67 38.93 -2.41
N THR A 51 -10.45 37.61 -2.34
CA THR A 51 -9.99 36.94 -1.12
C THR A 51 -8.47 36.77 -1.16
N GLY A 52 -7.83 37.07 -0.04
CA GLY A 52 -6.40 36.87 0.17
C GLY A 52 -6.09 36.65 1.64
N TYR A 53 -4.97 35.97 1.89
CA TYR A 53 -4.46 35.65 3.21
C TYR A 53 -3.06 36.23 3.36
N ALA A 54 -2.74 36.84 4.50
CA ALA A 54 -1.44 37.45 4.76
C ALA A 54 -0.86 36.93 6.07
N ALA A 55 0.30 36.30 5.99
CA ALA A 55 1.10 35.93 7.15
C ALA A 55 2.06 37.08 7.48
N VAL A 56 2.09 37.46 8.76
CA VAL A 56 2.91 38.57 9.24
C VAL A 56 3.78 38.10 10.41
N ASP A 57 5.05 38.44 10.33
CA ASP A 57 6.06 38.12 11.33
C ASP A 57 6.58 39.41 12.00
N ARG A 58 6.56 39.42 13.32
CA ARG A 58 7.02 40.53 14.17
C ARG A 58 8.15 40.14 15.12
N HIS A 59 8.78 38.97 14.93
CA HIS A 59 9.83 38.49 15.85
C HIS A 59 10.98 39.50 15.99
N ARG A 60 11.29 40.27 14.95
CA ARG A 60 12.30 41.36 15.01
C ARG A 60 11.89 42.54 15.90
N LEU A 61 10.62 42.62 16.27
CA LEU A 61 10.04 43.59 17.20
C LEU A 61 9.81 42.96 18.57
N GLU A 62 10.44 41.79 18.86
CA GLU A 62 10.29 41.01 20.10
C GLU A 62 8.85 40.54 20.35
N ASP A 63 8.07 40.41 19.28
CA ASP A 63 6.68 39.98 19.32
C ASP A 63 6.53 38.67 18.54
N LEU A 64 6.29 37.55 19.26
CA LEU A 64 6.22 36.20 18.72
C LEU A 64 4.77 35.72 18.52
N HIS A 65 3.77 36.60 18.64
CA HIS A 65 2.37 36.23 18.41
C HIS A 65 2.14 35.79 16.95
N PRO A 66 1.24 34.83 16.70
CA PRO A 66 0.86 34.45 15.33
C PRO A 66 -0.08 35.50 14.73
N TYR A 67 0.37 36.18 13.70
CA TYR A 67 -0.42 37.15 12.96
C TYR A 67 -0.77 36.62 11.58
N LEU A 68 -2.01 36.20 11.40
CA LEU A 68 -2.58 35.74 10.12
C LEU A 68 -3.86 36.49 9.84
N TYR A 69 -3.94 37.12 8.69
CA TYR A 69 -5.07 37.94 8.28
C TYR A 69 -5.74 37.40 7.03
N ARG A 70 -7.06 37.55 6.95
CA ARG A 70 -7.87 37.24 5.76
C ARG A 70 -8.65 38.48 5.33
N THR A 71 -8.69 38.73 4.04
CA THR A 71 -9.60 39.68 3.39
C THR A 71 -10.52 38.94 2.41
N ARG A 72 -11.71 39.49 2.13
CA ARG A 72 -12.62 39.00 1.09
C ARG A 72 -13.10 40.08 0.14
N ASP A 73 -12.53 41.28 0.23
CA ASP A 73 -12.99 42.48 -0.44
C ASP A 73 -11.85 43.32 -1.05
N PHE A 74 -10.81 42.63 -1.53
CA PHE A 74 -9.62 43.25 -2.09
C PHE A 74 -8.87 44.12 -1.07
N GLY A 75 -8.79 43.67 0.18
CA GLY A 75 -8.04 44.36 1.24
C GLY A 75 -8.70 45.62 1.79
N LYS A 76 -10.00 45.84 1.54
CA LYS A 76 -10.73 46.98 2.17
C LYS A 76 -10.95 46.70 3.65
N THR A 77 -11.21 45.45 4.01
CA THR A 77 -11.31 44.99 5.38
C THR A 77 -10.48 43.72 5.59
N TRP A 78 -9.92 43.57 6.77
CA TRP A 78 -9.15 42.42 7.20
C TRP A 78 -9.69 41.86 8.51
N GLN A 79 -9.58 40.55 8.66
CA GLN A 79 -9.91 39.83 9.87
C GLN A 79 -8.68 39.02 10.29
N GLN A 80 -8.27 39.12 11.54
CA GLN A 80 -7.27 38.20 12.10
C GLN A 80 -7.88 36.82 12.29
N ILE A 81 -7.18 35.79 11.83
CA ILE A 81 -7.66 34.40 11.75
C ILE A 81 -6.65 33.42 12.33
N SER A 82 -5.97 33.74 13.44
CA SER A 82 -4.91 32.91 14.04
C SER A 82 -5.41 32.05 15.22
N SER A 83 -6.73 31.94 15.44
CA SER A 83 -7.31 31.18 16.58
C SER A 83 -6.93 29.69 16.54
N GLY A 84 -6.26 29.17 17.57
CA GLY A 84 -5.78 27.79 17.67
C GLY A 84 -4.31 27.60 17.30
N ILE A 85 -3.64 28.63 16.78
CA ILE A 85 -2.17 28.63 16.66
C ILE A 85 -1.60 29.13 18.00
N PRO A 86 -0.71 28.37 18.65
CA PRO A 86 -0.17 28.75 19.97
C PRO A 86 0.68 30.02 19.93
N GLU A 87 0.71 30.72 21.06
CA GLU A 87 1.65 31.78 21.30
C GLU A 87 3.11 31.35 21.09
N GLY A 88 3.96 32.24 20.62
CA GLY A 88 5.35 31.92 20.27
C GLY A 88 5.52 31.26 18.90
N SER A 89 4.43 31.01 18.16
CA SER A 89 4.44 30.38 16.84
C SER A 89 4.22 31.43 15.73
N PHE A 90 5.13 32.39 15.57
CA PHE A 90 5.00 33.40 14.50
C PHE A 90 4.97 32.75 13.11
N LEU A 91 4.30 33.41 12.15
CA LEU A 91 3.96 32.88 10.83
C LEU A 91 5.07 33.11 9.81
N ASN A 92 5.40 32.05 9.07
CA ASN A 92 6.30 32.09 7.92
C ASN A 92 5.54 32.03 6.59
N CYS A 93 4.49 31.19 6.49
CA CYS A 93 3.65 31.12 5.29
C CYS A 93 2.20 30.72 5.61
N VAL A 94 1.33 30.93 4.61
CA VAL A 94 -0.05 30.41 4.55
C VAL A 94 -0.31 29.94 3.12
N ARG A 95 -1.01 28.82 2.96
CA ARG A 95 -1.40 28.28 1.65
C ARG A 95 -2.86 27.87 1.65
N GLU A 96 -3.58 28.16 0.58
CA GLU A 96 -4.91 27.59 0.32
C GLU A 96 -4.78 26.33 -0.54
N ASP A 97 -5.52 25.27 -0.18
CA ASP A 97 -5.59 24.07 -1.01
C ASP A 97 -6.25 24.41 -2.36
N PRO A 98 -5.60 24.08 -3.49
CA PRO A 98 -6.11 24.50 -4.81
C PRO A 98 -7.37 23.74 -5.25
N LEU A 99 -7.75 22.65 -4.53
CA LEU A 99 -8.90 21.79 -4.86
C LEU A 99 -10.05 21.91 -3.85
N ARG A 100 -9.79 22.45 -2.64
CA ARG A 100 -10.81 22.61 -1.61
C ARG A 100 -10.80 24.01 -1.02
N LYS A 101 -11.82 24.82 -1.38
CA LYS A 101 -12.02 26.13 -0.80
C LYS A 101 -12.10 26.09 0.73
N GLY A 102 -11.39 26.99 1.40
CA GLY A 102 -11.37 27.11 2.85
C GLY A 102 -10.57 26.04 3.61
N LEU A 103 -9.88 25.15 2.89
CA LEU A 103 -8.83 24.32 3.47
C LEU A 103 -7.51 25.10 3.36
N LEU A 104 -6.97 25.48 4.52
CA LEU A 104 -5.75 26.27 4.60
C LEU A 104 -4.67 25.54 5.38
N TYR A 105 -3.42 25.82 5.04
CA TYR A 105 -2.22 25.38 5.75
C TYR A 105 -1.43 26.58 6.20
N ALA A 106 -0.94 26.56 7.44
CA ALA A 106 -0.08 27.63 7.98
C ALA A 106 1.25 27.06 8.44
N CYS A 107 2.32 27.75 8.08
CA CYS A 107 3.68 27.42 8.48
C CYS A 107 4.13 28.40 9.57
N THR A 108 4.60 27.84 10.66
CA THR A 108 5.08 28.62 11.80
C THR A 108 6.53 28.29 12.14
N GLU A 109 7.11 29.04 13.07
CA GLU A 109 8.43 28.71 13.62
C GLU A 109 8.46 27.38 14.36
N LEU A 110 7.33 26.85 14.80
CA LEU A 110 7.26 25.61 15.61
C LEU A 110 6.62 24.41 14.91
N GLY A 111 5.97 24.61 13.75
CA GLY A 111 5.32 23.51 13.05
C GLY A 111 4.32 23.92 11.98
N VAL A 112 3.54 22.94 11.50
CA VAL A 112 2.49 23.09 10.50
C VAL A 112 1.12 23.00 11.16
N TYR A 113 0.20 23.88 10.72
CA TYR A 113 -1.19 23.90 11.14
C TYR A 113 -2.12 23.81 9.94
N VAL A 114 -3.32 23.25 10.17
CA VAL A 114 -4.36 23.11 9.15
C VAL A 114 -5.67 23.73 9.67
N SER A 115 -6.38 24.40 8.78
CA SER A 115 -7.75 24.89 9.01
C SER A 115 -8.69 24.31 7.96
N PHE A 116 -9.84 23.80 8.41
CA PHE A 116 -10.89 23.25 7.53
C PHE A 116 -12.05 24.23 7.31
N ASN A 117 -11.98 25.43 7.92
CA ASN A 117 -13.05 26.44 7.97
C ASN A 117 -12.55 27.85 7.64
N ASP A 118 -11.70 27.95 6.61
CA ASP A 118 -11.21 29.21 6.04
C ASP A 118 -10.41 30.06 7.06
N GLY A 119 -9.71 29.41 8.00
CA GLY A 119 -8.87 30.05 9.01
C GLY A 119 -9.58 30.42 10.30
N ASP A 120 -10.89 30.19 10.43
CA ASP A 120 -11.62 30.53 11.65
C ASP A 120 -11.13 29.75 12.87
N SER A 121 -10.57 28.55 12.65
CA SER A 121 -9.85 27.78 13.68
C SER A 121 -8.75 26.92 13.06
N TRP A 122 -7.67 26.73 13.82
CA TRP A 122 -6.50 25.97 13.43
C TRP A 122 -6.24 24.80 14.37
N GLN A 123 -5.67 23.73 13.83
CA GLN A 123 -5.18 22.58 14.59
C GLN A 123 -3.84 22.12 14.04
N SER A 124 -3.03 21.49 14.88
CA SER A 124 -1.72 20.99 14.48
C SER A 124 -1.83 19.92 13.41
N LEU A 125 -0.97 20.00 12.39
CA LEU A 125 -0.72 18.97 11.36
C LEU A 125 0.72 18.44 11.46
N GLN A 126 1.26 18.40 12.67
CA GLN A 126 2.66 18.00 12.92
C GLN A 126 2.95 16.54 12.59
N LEU A 127 1.98 15.64 12.80
CA LEU A 127 2.14 14.19 12.63
C LEU A 127 3.45 13.69 13.30
N ASN A 128 4.32 13.00 12.52
CA ASN A 128 5.61 12.49 12.98
C ASN A 128 6.79 13.48 12.77
N MET A 129 6.52 14.67 12.26
CA MET A 129 7.55 15.68 12.05
C MET A 129 7.99 16.28 13.40
N PRO A 130 9.29 16.40 13.71
CA PRO A 130 9.75 17.05 14.94
C PRO A 130 9.44 18.54 14.93
N THR A 131 9.38 19.16 16.11
CA THR A 131 9.29 20.61 16.23
C THR A 131 10.46 21.25 15.50
N THR A 132 10.15 22.07 14.50
CA THR A 132 11.14 22.77 13.68
C THR A 132 10.51 23.99 13.02
N SER A 133 11.34 24.95 12.64
CA SER A 133 10.91 26.12 11.85
C SER A 133 10.52 25.70 10.45
N ILE A 134 9.28 25.98 10.05
CA ILE A 134 8.75 25.71 8.73
C ILE A 134 8.83 26.99 7.89
N ARG A 135 9.62 26.98 6.84
CA ARG A 135 9.86 28.16 6.00
C ARG A 135 8.87 28.32 4.88
N ASP A 136 8.46 27.20 4.28
CA ASP A 136 7.46 27.22 3.21
C ASP A 136 6.73 25.86 3.14
N LEU A 137 5.60 25.85 2.47
CA LEU A 137 4.80 24.68 2.16
C LEU A 137 4.22 24.82 0.76
N VAL A 138 4.25 23.75 -0.01
CA VAL A 138 3.62 23.71 -1.34
C VAL A 138 2.67 22.53 -1.41
N VAL A 139 1.47 22.76 -1.93
CA VAL A 139 0.53 21.70 -2.31
C VAL A 139 0.86 21.27 -3.74
N HIS A 140 1.38 20.06 -3.92
CA HIS A 140 1.74 19.53 -5.24
C HIS A 140 0.90 18.28 -5.54
N GLY A 141 -0.11 18.43 -6.40
CA GLY A 141 -1.07 17.35 -6.66
C GLY A 141 -1.83 16.96 -5.39
N ASP A 142 -1.60 15.75 -4.91
CA ASP A 142 -2.17 15.24 -3.67
C ASP A 142 -1.19 15.27 -2.48
N ASP A 143 0.02 15.80 -2.66
CA ASP A 143 1.04 15.81 -1.62
C ASP A 143 1.23 17.21 -1.02
N LEU A 144 1.63 17.26 0.27
CA LEU A 144 2.12 18.47 0.91
C LEU A 144 3.64 18.37 1.06
N VAL A 145 4.36 19.29 0.45
CA VAL A 145 5.81 19.39 0.55
C VAL A 145 6.15 20.54 1.49
N VAL A 146 6.85 20.23 2.58
CA VAL A 146 7.18 21.18 3.66
C VAL A 146 8.69 21.41 3.68
N ALA A 147 9.10 22.67 3.58
CA ALA A 147 10.49 23.08 3.69
C ALA A 147 10.80 23.56 5.11
N THR A 148 11.76 22.92 5.77
CA THR A 148 12.14 23.26 7.14
C THR A 148 13.47 24.02 7.18
N HIS A 149 13.73 24.70 8.27
CA HIS A 149 15.05 25.25 8.56
C HIS A 149 15.83 24.25 9.43
N GLY A 150 16.79 23.56 8.82
CA GLY A 150 17.71 22.67 9.50
C GLY A 150 17.22 21.23 9.69
N ARG A 151 16.05 20.86 9.16
CA ARG A 151 15.49 19.50 9.21
C ARG A 151 15.07 18.96 7.85
N SER A 152 15.67 19.45 6.75
CA SER A 152 15.44 19.04 5.37
C SER A 152 14.00 19.28 4.89
N PHE A 153 13.56 18.55 3.87
CA PHE A 153 12.20 18.54 3.36
C PHE A 153 11.40 17.40 3.96
N TRP A 154 10.12 17.67 4.22
CA TRP A 154 9.15 16.66 4.66
C TRP A 154 8.01 16.60 3.65
N ILE A 155 7.55 15.40 3.36
CA ILE A 155 6.46 15.18 2.41
C ILE A 155 5.38 14.37 3.10
N LEU A 156 4.15 14.90 3.11
CA LEU A 156 2.97 14.13 3.43
C LEU A 156 2.39 13.62 2.11
N ASP A 157 2.71 12.37 1.79
CA ASP A 157 2.15 11.69 0.62
C ASP A 157 0.65 11.52 0.78
N ASN A 158 -0.11 11.83 -0.25
CA ASN A 158 -1.57 11.72 -0.32
C ASN A 158 -2.30 12.45 0.82
N ALA A 159 -2.36 13.77 0.73
CA ALA A 159 -3.18 14.63 1.60
C ALA A 159 -4.68 14.64 1.20
N SER A 160 -5.12 13.82 0.22
CA SER A 160 -6.51 13.80 -0.25
C SER A 160 -7.55 13.54 0.84
N PRO A 161 -7.29 12.80 1.93
CA PRO A 161 -8.22 12.71 3.06
C PRO A 161 -8.51 14.06 3.73
N LEU A 162 -7.54 14.97 3.81
CA LEU A 162 -7.75 16.30 4.40
C LEU A 162 -8.81 17.09 3.63
N ARG A 163 -8.87 16.89 2.30
CA ARG A 163 -9.89 17.50 1.45
C ARG A 163 -11.30 16.96 1.68
N GLN A 164 -11.44 15.81 2.34
CA GLN A 164 -12.72 15.14 2.57
C GLN A 164 -13.25 15.32 3.99
N ILE A 165 -12.41 15.74 4.95
CA ILE A 165 -12.80 15.95 6.35
C ILE A 165 -13.84 17.07 6.43
N ASN A 166 -14.99 16.74 7.00
CA ASN A 166 -16.12 17.67 7.25
C ASN A 166 -16.92 17.20 8.48
N ALA A 167 -17.97 17.91 8.84
CA ALA A 167 -18.80 17.57 10.00
C ALA A 167 -19.40 16.14 9.92
N GLN A 168 -19.74 15.65 8.75
CA GLN A 168 -20.25 14.29 8.55
C GLN A 168 -19.18 13.24 8.84
N VAL A 169 -17.97 13.44 8.33
CA VAL A 169 -16.83 12.55 8.59
C VAL A 169 -16.51 12.52 10.09
N SER A 170 -16.45 13.71 10.73
CA SER A 170 -16.14 13.83 12.15
C SER A 170 -17.20 13.21 13.07
N ALA A 171 -18.47 13.16 12.61
CA ALA A 171 -19.57 12.57 13.38
C ALA A 171 -19.69 11.06 13.19
N ALA A 172 -19.15 10.50 12.13
CA ALA A 172 -19.30 9.08 11.79
C ALA A 172 -18.57 8.16 12.76
N ASP A 173 -19.16 6.99 13.07
CA ASP A 173 -18.52 5.95 13.88
C ASP A 173 -17.25 5.42 13.22
N PHE A 174 -17.28 5.30 11.89
CA PHE A 174 -16.14 5.01 11.03
C PHE A 174 -16.36 5.61 9.63
N TRP A 175 -15.28 5.85 8.92
CA TRP A 175 -15.32 6.44 7.59
C TRP A 175 -14.25 5.84 6.69
N LEU A 176 -14.61 5.52 5.45
CA LEU A 176 -13.66 5.18 4.40
C LEU A 176 -13.50 6.39 3.48
N PHE A 177 -12.32 6.98 3.46
CA PHE A 177 -12.03 8.07 2.54
C PHE A 177 -12.00 7.56 1.10
N LYS A 178 -12.47 8.36 0.15
CA LYS A 178 -12.30 8.04 -1.26
C LYS A 178 -10.81 8.03 -1.58
N PRO A 179 -10.25 6.90 -2.03
CA PRO A 179 -8.84 6.82 -2.35
C PRO A 179 -8.45 7.73 -3.52
N ALA A 180 -7.25 8.26 -3.50
CA ALA A 180 -6.63 8.90 -4.65
C ALA A 180 -6.41 7.87 -5.78
N ILE A 181 -6.11 8.37 -6.98
CA ILE A 181 -5.74 7.50 -8.11
C ILE A 181 -4.43 6.79 -7.75
N ALA A 182 -4.43 5.46 -7.82
CA ALA A 182 -3.22 4.67 -7.66
C ALA A 182 -2.57 4.42 -9.03
N TYR A 183 -1.25 4.46 -9.07
CA TYR A 183 -0.49 4.12 -10.27
C TYR A 183 0.17 2.76 -10.11
N ARG A 184 -0.02 1.90 -11.09
CA ARG A 184 0.68 0.62 -11.18
C ARG A 184 2.11 0.89 -11.64
N VAL A 185 3.00 1.09 -10.67
CA VAL A 185 4.43 1.30 -10.91
C VAL A 185 5.19 0.07 -10.45
N ARG A 186 5.92 -0.57 -11.35
CA ARG A 186 6.82 -1.66 -10.96
C ARG A 186 8.09 -1.08 -10.38
N PRO A 187 8.52 -1.55 -9.20
CA PRO A 187 9.84 -1.17 -8.68
C PRO A 187 10.93 -1.64 -9.67
N GLY A 188 12.01 -0.89 -9.77
CA GLY A 188 13.18 -1.30 -10.53
C GLY A 188 13.79 -2.59 -9.97
N SER A 189 14.47 -3.35 -10.82
CA SER A 189 15.17 -4.57 -10.40
C SER A 189 16.41 -4.28 -9.54
N ASP A 190 17.00 -3.11 -9.73
CA ASP A 190 18.13 -2.63 -8.92
C ASP A 190 17.62 -1.63 -7.89
N GLN A 191 17.51 -2.06 -6.65
CA GLN A 191 17.14 -1.22 -5.52
C GLN A 191 18.38 -0.70 -4.76
N GLY A 192 19.54 -0.95 -5.28
CA GLY A 192 20.82 -0.61 -4.66
C GLY A 192 21.17 -1.49 -3.45
N THR A 193 22.35 -1.25 -2.90
CA THR A 193 22.74 -1.83 -1.62
C THR A 193 21.99 -1.09 -0.52
N PRO A 194 21.39 -1.79 0.46
CA PRO A 194 20.80 -1.13 1.62
C PRO A 194 21.81 -0.20 2.27
N VAL A 195 21.37 1.03 2.52
CA VAL A 195 22.22 2.04 3.16
C VAL A 195 22.32 1.73 4.65
N PRO A 196 23.46 2.01 5.32
CA PRO A 196 23.61 1.82 6.76
C PRO A 196 22.47 2.50 7.53
N MET A 197 22.03 1.90 8.65
CA MET A 197 20.88 2.38 9.43
C MET A 197 21.09 3.75 10.08
N ASP A 198 22.32 4.20 10.20
CA ASP A 198 22.70 5.53 10.70
C ASP A 198 22.66 6.62 9.63
N GLU A 199 22.49 6.25 8.36
CA GLU A 199 22.24 7.20 7.28
C GLU A 199 20.80 7.72 7.36
N ALA A 200 20.66 9.04 7.33
CA ALA A 200 19.35 9.70 7.35
C ALA A 200 18.70 9.61 5.95
N LEU A 201 17.90 8.57 5.74
CA LEU A 201 17.16 8.36 4.50
C LEU A 201 15.68 8.67 4.68
N ALA A 202 15.09 9.32 3.68
CA ALA A 202 13.65 9.37 3.53
C ALA A 202 13.16 8.11 2.82
N GLU A 203 12.05 7.53 3.31
CA GLU A 203 11.38 6.47 2.58
C GLU A 203 10.75 7.02 1.30
N ASN A 204 10.76 6.23 0.23
CA ASN A 204 9.98 6.54 -0.97
C ASN A 204 8.47 6.47 -0.66
N PRO A 205 7.63 7.16 -1.45
CA PRO A 205 6.18 6.98 -1.37
C PRO A 205 5.81 5.50 -1.41
N PRO A 206 4.79 5.06 -0.64
CA PRO A 206 4.41 3.66 -0.62
C PRO A 206 3.98 3.19 -2.01
N GLY A 207 4.59 2.09 -2.48
CA GLY A 207 4.20 1.47 -3.76
C GLY A 207 2.85 0.78 -3.62
N GLY A 208 1.83 1.25 -4.35
CA GLY A 208 0.50 0.66 -4.34
C GLY A 208 -0.63 1.70 -4.21
N ALA A 209 -1.80 1.22 -3.82
CA ALA A 209 -2.97 2.06 -3.57
C ALA A 209 -3.06 2.44 -2.09
N VAL A 210 -3.01 3.73 -1.81
CA VAL A 210 -3.20 4.26 -0.46
C VAL A 210 -4.70 4.30 -0.14
N ILE A 211 -5.07 3.67 0.95
CA ILE A 211 -6.45 3.56 1.44
C ILE A 211 -6.48 4.10 2.87
N ASP A 212 -7.11 5.24 3.05
CA ASP A 212 -7.24 5.89 4.33
C ASP A 212 -8.64 5.66 4.90
N TYR A 213 -8.72 5.40 6.20
CA TYR A 213 -9.98 5.25 6.93
C TYR A 213 -9.87 5.82 8.34
N SER A 214 -11.01 6.13 8.95
CA SER A 214 -11.05 6.61 10.33
C SER A 214 -12.01 5.79 11.17
N LEU A 215 -11.67 5.61 12.44
CA LEU A 215 -12.49 5.03 13.49
C LEU A 215 -12.62 6.06 14.62
N LYS A 216 -13.86 6.37 15.01
CA LYS A 216 -14.11 7.31 16.10
C LYS A 216 -13.66 6.74 17.46
N GLU A 217 -13.86 5.44 17.64
CA GLU A 217 -13.49 4.67 18.81
C GLU A 217 -12.84 3.36 18.35
N LYS A 218 -12.13 2.67 19.23
CA LYS A 218 -11.61 1.34 19.00
C LYS A 218 -12.73 0.41 18.55
N ALA A 219 -12.52 -0.34 17.45
CA ALA A 219 -13.50 -1.26 16.93
C ALA A 219 -13.78 -2.40 17.93
N LYS A 220 -15.05 -2.84 18.01
CA LYS A 220 -15.48 -3.93 18.90
C LYS A 220 -15.21 -5.33 18.35
N GLY A 221 -14.74 -5.42 17.15
CA GLY A 221 -14.39 -6.67 16.44
C GLY A 221 -13.44 -6.35 15.30
N PRO A 222 -13.15 -7.34 14.42
CA PRO A 222 -12.21 -7.13 13.35
C PRO A 222 -12.65 -6.01 12.39
N VAL A 223 -11.67 -5.21 11.98
CA VAL A 223 -11.80 -4.31 10.84
C VAL A 223 -11.37 -5.10 9.60
N VAL A 224 -12.24 -5.12 8.60
CA VAL A 224 -12.01 -5.89 7.36
C VAL A 224 -11.99 -4.94 6.18
N LEU A 225 -11.04 -5.16 5.27
CA LEU A 225 -10.91 -4.45 4.01
C LEU A 225 -10.89 -5.45 2.86
N ASP A 226 -11.95 -5.42 2.03
CA ASP A 226 -12.06 -6.21 0.81
C ASP A 226 -11.78 -5.32 -0.41
N ILE A 227 -10.95 -5.80 -1.31
CA ILE A 227 -10.74 -5.21 -2.64
C ILE A 227 -11.45 -6.11 -3.64
N LEU A 228 -12.39 -5.54 -4.39
CA LEU A 228 -13.15 -6.23 -5.42
C LEU A 228 -12.81 -5.64 -6.78
N ASP A 229 -12.77 -6.47 -7.81
CA ASP A 229 -12.55 -6.02 -9.18
C ASP A 229 -13.82 -5.41 -9.82
N GLY A 230 -13.74 -5.06 -11.11
CA GLY A 230 -14.87 -4.47 -11.85
C GLY A 230 -16.06 -5.42 -12.07
N GLN A 231 -15.90 -6.72 -11.83
CA GLN A 231 -16.95 -7.73 -11.87
C GLN A 231 -17.53 -8.03 -10.47
N GLY A 232 -16.92 -7.47 -9.42
CA GLY A 232 -17.30 -7.71 -8.03
C GLY A 232 -16.64 -8.95 -7.41
N GLU A 233 -15.66 -9.54 -8.11
CA GLU A 233 -14.89 -10.68 -7.61
C GLU A 233 -13.81 -10.22 -6.63
N LEU A 234 -13.56 -11.04 -5.62
CA LEU A 234 -12.59 -10.73 -4.57
C LEU A 234 -11.15 -10.81 -5.09
N VAL A 235 -10.45 -9.68 -5.03
CA VAL A 235 -9.02 -9.56 -5.35
C VAL A 235 -8.15 -9.80 -4.13
N ARG A 236 -8.48 -9.12 -3.02
CA ARG A 236 -7.76 -9.22 -1.74
C ARG A 236 -8.71 -9.05 -0.57
N HIS A 237 -8.40 -9.75 0.49
CA HIS A 237 -9.04 -9.65 1.79
C HIS A 237 -7.98 -9.37 2.84
N PHE A 238 -8.22 -8.39 3.71
CA PHE A 238 -7.36 -8.03 4.82
C PHE A 238 -8.21 -7.88 6.09
N SER A 239 -7.65 -8.29 7.21
CA SER A 239 -8.30 -8.17 8.52
C SER A 239 -7.32 -7.61 9.56
N SER A 240 -7.85 -6.88 10.53
CA SER A 240 -7.07 -6.48 11.71
C SER A 240 -6.66 -7.67 12.58
N ASP A 241 -7.31 -8.82 12.39
CA ASP A 241 -7.00 -10.06 13.10
C ASP A 241 -6.01 -10.95 12.33
N ASP A 242 -5.55 -10.51 11.14
CA ASP A 242 -4.57 -11.26 10.34
C ASP A 242 -3.26 -11.40 11.11
N LEU A 243 -2.81 -12.65 11.23
CA LEU A 243 -1.49 -12.94 11.79
C LEU A 243 -0.42 -12.60 10.75
N LEU A 244 0.42 -11.63 11.07
CA LEU A 244 1.56 -11.33 10.21
C LEU A 244 2.54 -12.50 10.18
N PRO A 245 3.05 -12.89 9.00
CA PRO A 245 4.03 -13.93 8.88
C PRO A 245 5.30 -13.55 9.65
N LYS A 246 5.74 -14.45 10.54
CA LYS A 246 7.03 -14.28 11.22
C LYS A 246 8.15 -14.62 10.24
N THR A 247 9.02 -13.67 9.97
CA THR A 247 10.21 -13.92 9.17
C THR A 247 11.22 -14.75 9.98
N ASP A 248 11.57 -15.93 9.45
CA ASP A 248 12.63 -16.75 10.03
C ASP A 248 14.00 -16.17 9.63
N PRO A 249 14.81 -15.70 10.58
CA PRO A 249 16.11 -15.10 10.28
C PRO A 249 17.08 -16.04 9.56
N ASN A 250 16.89 -17.37 9.70
CA ASN A 250 17.74 -18.36 9.05
C ASN A 250 17.34 -18.65 7.58
N LYS A 251 16.20 -18.09 7.13
CA LYS A 251 15.66 -18.29 5.77
C LYS A 251 15.76 -17.05 4.89
N VAL A 252 16.36 -15.99 5.39
CA VAL A 252 16.53 -14.74 4.63
C VAL A 252 18.03 -14.43 4.47
N PRO A 253 18.46 -13.95 3.29
CA PRO A 253 19.87 -13.70 3.00
C PRO A 253 20.34 -12.31 3.44
N ILE A 254 19.49 -11.54 4.10
CA ILE A 254 19.77 -10.16 4.54
C ILE A 254 19.37 -9.97 6.01
N ALA A 255 19.88 -8.92 6.63
CA ALA A 255 19.55 -8.55 7.99
C ALA A 255 18.06 -8.24 8.14
N LEU A 256 17.44 -8.67 9.26
CA LEU A 256 15.99 -8.52 9.48
C LEU A 256 15.54 -7.06 9.49
N GLU A 257 16.42 -6.15 9.89
CA GLU A 257 16.19 -4.71 9.93
C GLU A 257 15.89 -4.13 8.54
N TRP A 258 16.38 -4.77 7.49
CA TRP A 258 16.18 -4.35 6.10
C TRP A 258 14.92 -4.93 5.48
N ILE A 259 14.25 -5.85 6.17
CA ILE A 259 12.98 -6.40 5.71
C ILE A 259 11.86 -5.48 6.13
N ARG A 260 11.13 -4.95 5.15
CA ARG A 260 9.95 -4.12 5.41
C ARG A 260 8.90 -4.94 6.17
N LYS A 261 8.54 -4.47 7.36
CA LYS A 261 7.47 -5.09 8.14
C LYS A 261 6.12 -4.75 7.52
N GLU A 262 5.31 -5.77 7.30
CA GLU A 262 3.91 -5.56 6.94
C GLU A 262 3.18 -4.94 8.14
N THR A 263 2.26 -4.01 7.85
CA THR A 263 1.42 -3.39 8.88
C THR A 263 0.00 -3.90 8.69
N PRO A 264 -0.60 -4.56 9.69
CA PRO A 264 -1.98 -5.02 9.59
C PRO A 264 -2.94 -3.81 9.59
N LEU A 265 -4.20 -4.07 9.24
CA LEU A 265 -5.26 -3.08 9.48
C LEU A 265 -5.32 -2.74 10.96
N SER A 266 -5.51 -1.47 11.28
CA SER A 266 -5.68 -1.01 12.67
C SER A 266 -7.16 -1.05 13.07
N ALA A 267 -7.44 -1.55 14.26
CA ALA A 267 -8.75 -1.46 14.91
C ALA A 267 -8.81 -0.35 15.98
N GLU A 268 -7.74 0.43 16.18
CA GLU A 268 -7.66 1.49 17.18
C GLU A 268 -8.41 2.75 16.70
N ALA A 269 -8.77 3.63 17.65
CA ALA A 269 -9.35 4.93 17.33
C ALA A 269 -8.34 5.80 16.56
N GLY A 270 -8.83 6.63 15.63
CA GLY A 270 -8.02 7.57 14.87
C GLY A 270 -8.15 7.42 13.36
N VAL A 271 -7.28 8.12 12.64
CA VAL A 271 -7.13 8.01 11.17
C VAL A 271 -6.00 7.04 10.89
N HIS A 272 -6.27 6.09 10.00
CA HIS A 272 -5.36 5.01 9.65
C HIS A 272 -5.11 4.98 8.16
N ARG A 273 -3.90 4.63 7.78
CA ARG A 273 -3.47 4.41 6.40
C ARG A 273 -3.12 2.96 6.19
N PHE A 274 -3.67 2.37 5.13
CA PHE A 274 -3.35 1.05 4.64
C PHE A 274 -2.91 1.15 3.18
N VAL A 275 -1.99 0.29 2.74
CA VAL A 275 -1.50 0.28 1.35
C VAL A 275 -1.72 -1.11 0.76
N TRP A 276 -2.54 -1.17 -0.30
CA TRP A 276 -2.66 -2.36 -1.12
C TRP A 276 -1.59 -2.35 -2.21
N ASP A 277 -0.78 -3.38 -2.27
CA ASP A 277 0.36 -3.55 -3.16
C ASP A 277 -0.01 -3.81 -4.64
N LEU A 278 -1.28 -3.66 -5.01
CA LEU A 278 -1.85 -3.89 -6.35
C LEU A 278 -1.68 -5.32 -6.86
N HIS A 279 -1.53 -6.29 -5.97
CA HIS A 279 -1.48 -7.71 -6.33
C HIS A 279 -2.72 -8.46 -5.86
N TYR A 280 -3.08 -9.49 -6.62
CA TYR A 280 -4.00 -10.52 -6.18
C TYR A 280 -3.38 -11.35 -5.06
N ALA A 281 -4.21 -12.02 -4.27
CA ALA A 281 -3.71 -12.91 -3.24
C ALA A 281 -2.90 -14.07 -3.86
N LEU A 282 -1.81 -14.45 -3.22
CA LEU A 282 -1.20 -15.75 -3.48
C LEU A 282 -2.16 -16.87 -3.07
N PRO A 283 -2.17 -18.02 -3.78
CA PRO A 283 -2.88 -19.19 -3.32
C PRO A 283 -2.41 -19.60 -1.91
N LYS A 284 -3.31 -20.07 -1.05
CA LYS A 284 -3.04 -20.32 0.37
C LYS A 284 -1.86 -21.25 0.65
N SER A 285 -1.68 -22.29 -0.17
CA SER A 285 -0.57 -23.23 -0.05
C SER A 285 0.74 -22.76 -0.67
N VAL A 286 0.78 -21.58 -1.28
CA VAL A 286 2.00 -20.97 -1.82
C VAL A 286 2.60 -20.06 -0.77
N HIS A 287 3.68 -20.50 -0.14
CA HIS A 287 4.38 -19.69 0.84
C HIS A 287 5.17 -18.56 0.16
N ARG A 288 4.97 -17.34 0.65
CA ARG A 288 5.76 -16.18 0.19
C ARG A 288 7.22 -16.41 0.58
N SER A 289 8.11 -16.40 -0.38
CA SER A 289 9.55 -16.41 -0.14
C SER A 289 10.16 -15.04 -0.46
N PHE A 290 11.37 -14.79 0.05
CA PHE A 290 12.06 -13.51 -0.18
C PHE A 290 12.26 -13.19 -1.67
N TYR A 291 12.53 -14.21 -2.48
CA TYR A 291 12.69 -14.09 -3.93
C TYR A 291 11.48 -14.61 -4.72
N GLY A 292 10.40 -14.97 -4.05
CA GLY A 292 9.22 -15.54 -4.70
C GLY A 292 8.23 -14.48 -5.19
N PRO A 293 7.26 -14.88 -6.01
CA PRO A 293 6.22 -14.00 -6.50
C PRO A 293 5.36 -13.44 -5.35
N GLY A 294 4.97 -12.17 -5.47
CA GLY A 294 4.10 -11.49 -4.50
C GLY A 294 2.59 -11.67 -4.76
N GLY A 295 2.21 -12.44 -5.76
CA GLY A 295 0.87 -12.53 -6.34
C GLY A 295 0.85 -11.96 -7.76
N VAL A 296 -0.28 -12.07 -8.46
CA VAL A 296 -0.43 -11.54 -9.82
C VAL A 296 -0.75 -10.04 -9.75
N TRP A 297 -0.09 -9.24 -10.56
CA TRP A 297 -0.37 -7.81 -10.68
C TRP A 297 -1.79 -7.55 -11.18
N SER A 298 -2.52 -6.67 -10.49
CA SER A 298 -3.83 -6.22 -10.91
C SER A 298 -3.76 -5.40 -12.21
N LEU A 299 -4.81 -5.49 -13.03
CA LEU A 299 -4.91 -4.66 -14.24
C LEU A 299 -5.26 -3.21 -13.88
N PRO A 300 -4.88 -2.22 -14.71
CA PRO A 300 -5.47 -0.89 -14.65
C PRO A 300 -6.99 -0.98 -14.81
N GLY A 301 -7.73 -0.22 -14.00
CA GLY A 301 -9.20 -0.25 -14.00
C GLY A 301 -9.77 0.30 -12.70
N ASN A 302 -11.08 0.13 -12.54
CA ASN A 302 -11.79 0.51 -11.31
C ASN A 302 -11.98 -0.72 -10.43
N TYR A 303 -11.71 -0.52 -9.15
CA TYR A 303 -11.88 -1.50 -8.08
C TYR A 303 -12.84 -0.93 -7.04
N THR A 304 -13.49 -1.80 -6.30
CA THR A 304 -14.29 -1.42 -5.14
C THR A 304 -13.52 -1.75 -3.88
N VAL A 305 -13.23 -0.73 -3.08
CA VAL A 305 -12.70 -0.88 -1.72
C VAL A 305 -13.88 -0.92 -0.77
N LYS A 306 -14.05 -1.99 -0.01
CA LYS A 306 -15.11 -2.18 0.98
C LYS A 306 -14.51 -2.31 2.36
N LEU A 307 -14.81 -1.36 3.23
CA LEU A 307 -14.44 -1.38 4.64
C LEU A 307 -15.61 -1.88 5.49
N THR A 308 -15.36 -2.84 6.36
CA THR A 308 -16.32 -3.35 7.34
C THR A 308 -15.78 -3.15 8.74
N ALA A 309 -16.51 -2.47 9.60
CA ALA A 309 -16.20 -2.27 11.01
C ALA A 309 -17.48 -2.29 11.85
N ASN A 310 -17.45 -2.84 13.05
CA ASN A 310 -18.60 -2.90 13.97
C ASN A 310 -19.88 -3.46 13.33
N GLY A 311 -19.77 -4.44 12.43
CA GLY A 311 -20.88 -5.08 11.73
C GLY A 311 -21.55 -4.24 10.61
N LYS A 312 -21.00 -3.07 10.28
CA LYS A 312 -21.45 -2.20 9.19
C LYS A 312 -20.38 -2.14 8.10
N SER A 313 -20.80 -1.92 6.84
CA SER A 313 -19.88 -1.78 5.71
C SER A 313 -20.12 -0.48 4.95
N THR A 314 -19.04 0.07 4.39
CA THR A 314 -19.06 1.17 3.42
C THR A 314 -18.12 0.86 2.28
N SER A 315 -18.32 1.47 1.11
CA SER A 315 -17.48 1.20 -0.05
C SER A 315 -17.11 2.49 -0.78
N GLN A 316 -15.93 2.47 -1.40
CA GLN A 316 -15.44 3.55 -2.26
C GLN A 316 -14.85 2.96 -3.54
N THR A 317 -14.90 3.74 -4.62
CA THR A 317 -14.20 3.36 -5.87
C THR A 317 -12.74 3.77 -5.80
N LEU A 318 -11.86 2.83 -6.11
CA LEU A 318 -10.44 3.03 -6.33
C LEU A 318 -10.14 2.91 -7.81
N THR A 319 -9.50 3.92 -8.40
CA THR A 319 -9.03 3.86 -9.79
C THR A 319 -7.54 3.54 -9.82
N VAL A 320 -7.19 2.45 -10.50
CA VAL A 320 -5.79 2.08 -10.78
C VAL A 320 -5.48 2.48 -12.21
N LYS A 321 -4.44 3.28 -12.41
CA LYS A 321 -3.92 3.67 -13.73
C LYS A 321 -2.57 3.02 -13.97
N MET A 322 -2.22 2.90 -15.25
CA MET A 322 -0.88 2.49 -15.65
C MET A 322 0.13 3.61 -15.37
N ASP A 323 1.37 3.22 -15.06
CA ASP A 323 2.51 4.14 -15.04
C ASP A 323 2.54 4.93 -16.36
N PRO A 324 2.50 6.28 -16.34
CA PRO A 324 2.44 7.10 -17.55
C PRO A 324 3.68 6.95 -18.45
N ARG A 325 4.76 6.39 -17.94
CA ARG A 325 5.98 6.09 -18.72
C ARG A 325 5.86 4.81 -19.54
N ILE A 326 4.84 3.97 -19.29
CA ILE A 326 4.64 2.68 -19.96
C ILE A 326 3.57 2.82 -21.04
N SER A 327 3.92 2.46 -22.25
CA SER A 327 3.04 2.54 -23.44
C SER A 327 2.44 1.20 -23.87
N THR A 328 2.49 0.17 -23.01
CA THR A 328 1.96 -1.16 -23.32
C THR A 328 0.46 -1.13 -23.55
N ALA A 329 0.03 -1.69 -24.68
CA ALA A 329 -1.38 -1.75 -25.05
C ALA A 329 -2.21 -2.56 -24.01
N PRO A 330 -3.45 -2.15 -23.71
CA PRO A 330 -4.31 -2.83 -22.74
C PRO A 330 -4.50 -4.33 -23.01
N ASP A 331 -4.60 -4.73 -24.27
CA ASP A 331 -4.73 -6.15 -24.66
C ASP A 331 -3.47 -6.98 -24.35
N ALA A 332 -2.29 -6.37 -24.43
CA ALA A 332 -1.04 -7.03 -24.05
C ALA A 332 -1.00 -7.30 -22.54
N LEU A 333 -1.38 -6.31 -21.75
CA LEU A 333 -1.50 -6.45 -20.28
C LEU A 333 -2.57 -7.49 -19.91
N ARG A 334 -3.69 -7.54 -20.63
CA ARG A 334 -4.75 -8.54 -20.40
C ARG A 334 -4.25 -9.94 -20.69
N ARG A 335 -3.50 -10.15 -21.81
CA ARG A 335 -2.90 -11.46 -22.11
C ARG A 335 -1.90 -11.89 -21.05
N GLN A 336 -1.08 -10.95 -20.56
CA GLN A 336 -0.17 -11.19 -19.44
C GLN A 336 -0.93 -11.63 -18.20
N PHE A 337 -1.95 -10.88 -17.78
CA PHE A 337 -2.76 -11.15 -16.60
C PHE A 337 -3.42 -12.53 -16.67
N VAL A 338 -4.01 -12.90 -17.81
CA VAL A 338 -4.65 -14.20 -18.01
C VAL A 338 -3.63 -15.34 -17.89
N ALA A 339 -2.45 -15.18 -18.50
CA ALA A 339 -1.40 -16.18 -18.41
C ALA A 339 -0.84 -16.32 -17.00
N ALA A 340 -0.55 -15.20 -16.32
CA ALA A 340 -0.06 -15.17 -14.95
C ALA A 340 -1.09 -15.77 -13.97
N SER A 341 -2.36 -15.42 -14.12
CA SER A 341 -3.45 -15.95 -13.28
C SER A 341 -3.61 -17.45 -13.42
N ARG A 342 -3.53 -17.99 -14.64
CA ARG A 342 -3.57 -19.42 -14.90
C ARG A 342 -2.40 -20.17 -14.25
N VAL A 343 -1.18 -19.63 -14.41
CA VAL A 343 0.03 -20.19 -13.80
C VAL A 343 -0.09 -20.15 -12.26
N SER A 344 -0.53 -19.03 -11.69
CA SER A 344 -0.73 -18.88 -10.25
C SER A 344 -1.77 -19.85 -9.69
N GLN A 345 -2.90 -20.01 -10.38
CA GLN A 345 -3.93 -20.99 -9.98
C GLN A 345 -3.37 -22.41 -9.95
N ARG A 346 -2.69 -22.82 -11.04
CA ARG A 346 -2.09 -24.17 -11.13
C ARG A 346 -1.03 -24.37 -10.05
N LEU A 347 -0.21 -23.37 -9.80
CA LEU A 347 0.77 -23.39 -8.72
C LEU A 347 0.10 -23.63 -7.36
N GLY A 348 -1.03 -22.97 -7.09
CA GLY A 348 -1.78 -23.17 -5.86
C GLY A 348 -2.31 -24.62 -5.71
N GLU A 349 -2.84 -25.19 -6.78
CA GLU A 349 -3.33 -26.58 -6.78
C GLU A 349 -2.19 -27.59 -6.56
N VAL A 350 -1.05 -27.38 -7.20
CA VAL A 350 0.14 -28.23 -7.05
C VAL A 350 0.74 -28.10 -5.64
N ALA A 351 0.86 -26.88 -5.13
CA ALA A 351 1.39 -26.63 -3.77
C ALA A 351 0.49 -27.27 -2.69
N ALA A 352 -0.84 -27.21 -2.86
CA ALA A 352 -1.76 -27.88 -1.95
C ALA A 352 -1.61 -29.42 -1.99
N ALA A 353 -1.42 -29.99 -3.18
CA ALA A 353 -1.15 -31.43 -3.31
C ALA A 353 0.19 -31.81 -2.68
N GLN A 354 1.22 -30.99 -2.85
CA GLN A 354 2.54 -31.18 -2.25
C GLN A 354 2.48 -31.15 -0.71
N GLU A 355 1.82 -30.15 -0.12
CA GLU A 355 1.63 -30.03 1.32
C GLU A 355 0.93 -31.29 1.91
N ARG A 356 -0.09 -31.76 1.20
CA ARG A 356 -0.80 -33.00 1.55
C ARG A 356 0.10 -34.22 1.45
N ALA A 357 0.91 -34.34 0.38
CA ALA A 357 1.84 -35.47 0.20
C ALA A 357 2.90 -35.52 1.31
N GLU A 358 3.48 -34.36 1.67
CA GLU A 358 4.45 -34.25 2.75
C GLU A 358 3.84 -34.57 4.12
N GLY A 359 2.61 -34.13 4.36
CA GLY A 359 1.84 -34.50 5.56
C GLY A 359 1.63 -36.00 5.66
N LEU A 360 1.20 -36.62 4.56
CA LEU A 360 0.97 -38.06 4.49
C LEU A 360 2.27 -38.86 4.69
N GLN A 361 3.39 -38.42 4.11
CA GLN A 361 4.70 -39.07 4.36
C GLN A 361 5.08 -39.08 5.84
N LYS A 362 4.86 -37.98 6.56
CA LYS A 362 5.12 -37.90 8.01
C LYS A 362 4.22 -38.87 8.80
N GLU A 363 2.94 -38.92 8.44
CA GLU A 363 1.99 -39.85 9.08
C GLU A 363 2.34 -41.31 8.81
N ILE A 364 2.70 -41.67 7.58
CA ILE A 364 3.16 -43.02 7.21
C ILE A 364 4.39 -43.40 8.04
N ALA A 365 5.39 -42.51 8.13
CA ALA A 365 6.59 -42.80 8.94
C ALA A 365 6.27 -43.04 10.41
N ALA A 366 5.33 -42.28 11.00
CA ALA A 366 4.88 -42.46 12.36
C ALA A 366 4.16 -43.83 12.50
N ARG A 367 3.25 -44.21 11.58
CA ARG A 367 2.53 -45.52 11.63
C ARG A 367 3.46 -46.69 11.42
N LYS A 368 4.48 -46.61 10.56
CA LYS A 368 5.50 -47.66 10.39
C LYS A 368 6.23 -47.94 11.71
N THR A 369 6.55 -46.91 12.49
CA THR A 369 7.20 -47.06 13.80
C THR A 369 6.26 -47.79 14.79
N GLU A 370 4.96 -47.46 14.80
CA GLU A 370 3.96 -48.02 15.68
C GLU A 370 3.56 -49.46 15.30
N SER A 371 3.69 -49.83 14.02
CA SER A 371 3.33 -51.14 13.49
C SER A 371 4.46 -52.16 13.52
N ALA A 372 5.55 -51.92 14.23
CA ALA A 372 6.71 -52.80 14.32
C ALA A 372 6.24 -54.23 14.77
N GLY A 373 6.40 -55.24 13.88
CA GLY A 373 5.99 -56.62 14.10
C GLY A 373 4.69 -57.05 13.38
N ASN A 374 3.94 -56.13 12.76
CA ASN A 374 2.80 -56.45 11.89
C ASN A 374 3.20 -56.33 10.41
N SER A 375 3.47 -57.48 9.77
CA SER A 375 3.96 -57.52 8.39
C SER A 375 2.94 -56.99 7.36
N GLU A 376 1.65 -57.22 7.57
CA GLU A 376 0.58 -56.77 6.67
C GLU A 376 0.47 -55.24 6.65
N VAL A 377 0.42 -54.64 7.84
CA VAL A 377 0.41 -53.17 7.99
C VAL A 377 1.67 -52.56 7.43
N THR A 378 2.84 -53.13 7.76
CA THR A 378 4.13 -52.59 7.27
C THR A 378 4.20 -52.64 5.74
N SER A 379 3.76 -53.75 5.10
CA SER A 379 3.74 -53.84 3.64
C SER A 379 2.82 -52.80 3.00
N ALA A 380 1.59 -52.65 3.53
CA ALA A 380 0.65 -51.65 3.01
C ALA A 380 1.19 -50.19 3.13
N LEU A 381 1.85 -49.86 4.25
CA LEU A 381 2.45 -48.57 4.46
C LEU A 381 3.67 -48.32 3.56
N VAL A 382 4.53 -49.33 3.35
CA VAL A 382 5.71 -49.21 2.43
C VAL A 382 5.24 -49.03 0.99
N ASP A 383 4.23 -49.74 0.55
CA ASP A 383 3.68 -49.57 -0.81
C ASP A 383 3.10 -48.18 -1.02
N LEU A 384 2.34 -47.66 -0.05
CA LEU A 384 1.79 -46.33 -0.10
C LEU A 384 2.91 -45.26 -0.09
N GLU A 385 3.90 -45.41 0.79
CA GLU A 385 5.07 -44.51 0.87
C GLU A 385 5.81 -44.40 -0.48
N ARG A 386 6.05 -45.55 -1.13
CA ARG A 386 6.69 -45.58 -2.47
C ARG A 386 5.88 -44.80 -3.48
N LYS A 387 4.56 -45.02 -3.55
CA LYS A 387 3.66 -44.32 -4.48
C LYS A 387 3.61 -42.80 -4.22
N VAL A 388 3.57 -42.41 -2.93
CA VAL A 388 3.64 -41.01 -2.55
C VAL A 388 4.97 -40.38 -3.01
N ALA A 389 6.11 -41.05 -2.79
CA ALA A 389 7.42 -40.56 -3.19
C ALA A 389 7.56 -40.45 -4.72
N GLU A 390 6.98 -41.42 -5.48
CA GLU A 390 6.99 -41.39 -6.96
C GLU A 390 6.26 -40.15 -7.53
N VAL A 391 5.20 -39.69 -6.87
CA VAL A 391 4.44 -38.49 -7.32
C VAL A 391 4.98 -37.22 -6.71
N ASN A 392 5.37 -37.21 -5.43
CA ASN A 392 5.84 -36.02 -4.74
C ASN A 392 7.26 -35.61 -5.19
N GLY A 393 8.17 -36.57 -5.33
CA GLY A 393 9.61 -36.33 -5.50
C GLY A 393 10.28 -35.96 -4.17
N ALA A 394 11.56 -35.62 -4.23
CA ALA A 394 12.32 -35.16 -3.08
C ALA A 394 12.65 -33.66 -3.20
N PRO A 395 12.74 -32.90 -2.09
CA PRO A 395 13.26 -31.56 -2.09
C PRO A 395 14.68 -31.54 -2.65
N GLY A 396 14.99 -30.63 -3.57
CA GLY A 396 16.33 -30.51 -4.17
C GLY A 396 16.59 -31.41 -5.39
N GLU A 397 15.64 -32.24 -5.84
CA GLU A 397 15.70 -32.87 -7.19
C GLU A 397 15.57 -31.83 -8.33
N GLU A 398 15.49 -30.60 -7.97
CA GLU A 398 15.32 -29.46 -8.86
C GLU A 398 16.68 -29.04 -9.42
N GLU A 399 17.11 -29.61 -10.52
CA GLU A 399 18.16 -29.02 -11.36
C GLU A 399 17.64 -27.74 -12.02
N PHE A 400 17.40 -26.70 -11.22
CA PHE A 400 17.18 -25.37 -11.75
C PHE A 400 18.50 -24.63 -11.83
N GLY A 401 19.08 -24.60 -13.02
CA GLY A 401 20.00 -23.54 -13.36
C GLY A 401 19.26 -22.19 -13.25
N PHE A 402 19.87 -21.20 -12.65
CA PHE A 402 19.37 -19.83 -12.42
C PHE A 402 18.80 -19.14 -13.69
N PHE A 403 18.92 -19.72 -14.87
CA PHE A 403 18.59 -19.18 -16.20
C PHE A 403 17.82 -20.10 -17.15
N GLY A 404 17.21 -21.22 -16.71
CA GLY A 404 16.56 -22.10 -17.69
C GLY A 404 15.33 -22.84 -17.18
N LEU A 405 14.15 -22.40 -17.62
CA LEU A 405 12.92 -23.20 -17.60
C LEU A 405 13.08 -24.37 -18.59
N ARG A 406 13.55 -25.52 -18.09
CA ARG A 406 13.51 -26.78 -18.86
C ARG A 406 12.06 -27.20 -19.02
N LEU A 407 11.61 -27.40 -20.26
CA LEU A 407 10.28 -28.00 -20.53
C LEU A 407 10.18 -29.41 -19.94
N PRO A 408 8.96 -29.89 -19.59
CA PRO A 408 8.77 -31.26 -19.14
C PRO A 408 9.38 -32.25 -20.13
N GLY A 409 10.24 -33.16 -19.67
CA GLY A 409 10.85 -34.22 -20.45
C GLY A 409 10.02 -35.50 -20.41
N GLY A 410 10.50 -36.57 -21.08
CA GLY A 410 9.77 -37.83 -21.27
C GLY A 410 9.39 -38.64 -20.00
N GLU A 411 9.84 -38.25 -18.80
CA GLU A 411 9.39 -38.83 -17.53
C GLU A 411 8.22 -38.04 -16.94
N PRO A 412 7.29 -38.74 -16.21
CA PRO A 412 6.22 -38.05 -15.50
C PRO A 412 6.77 -37.02 -14.52
N ALA A 413 6.30 -35.79 -14.60
CA ALA A 413 6.72 -34.72 -13.69
C ALA A 413 6.26 -35.03 -12.25
N ARG A 414 6.99 -34.53 -11.25
CA ARG A 414 6.71 -34.68 -9.83
C ARG A 414 6.24 -33.36 -9.22
N LEU A 415 5.51 -33.40 -8.11
CA LEU A 415 4.93 -32.19 -7.50
C LEU A 415 5.98 -31.10 -7.21
N HIS A 416 7.11 -31.45 -6.57
CA HIS A 416 8.19 -30.52 -6.30
C HIS A 416 8.71 -29.82 -7.57
N ARG A 417 8.96 -30.59 -8.60
CA ARG A 417 9.46 -30.05 -9.88
C ARG A 417 8.44 -29.15 -10.58
N VAL A 418 7.17 -29.53 -10.56
CA VAL A 418 6.10 -28.71 -11.15
C VAL A 418 5.92 -27.41 -10.37
N ALA A 419 5.93 -27.46 -9.05
CA ALA A 419 5.80 -26.27 -8.19
C ALA A 419 6.94 -25.26 -8.45
N ALA A 420 8.17 -25.74 -8.49
CA ALA A 420 9.33 -24.90 -8.79
C ALA A 420 9.28 -24.28 -10.19
N ALA A 421 8.92 -25.09 -11.20
CA ALA A 421 8.77 -24.61 -12.57
C ALA A 421 7.67 -23.55 -12.71
N LEU A 422 6.51 -23.77 -12.12
CA LEU A 422 5.41 -22.80 -12.12
C LEU A 422 5.77 -21.51 -11.35
N THR A 423 6.52 -21.62 -10.24
CA THR A 423 7.02 -20.46 -9.50
C THR A 423 7.94 -19.61 -10.37
N GLY A 424 8.95 -20.21 -10.99
CA GLY A 424 9.85 -19.50 -11.93
C GLY A 424 9.11 -18.93 -13.13
N LEU A 425 8.15 -19.67 -13.67
CA LEU A 425 7.35 -19.23 -14.80
C LEU A 425 6.45 -18.04 -14.46
N LEU A 426 5.85 -18.02 -13.28
CA LEU A 426 5.06 -16.89 -12.80
C LEU A 426 5.92 -15.61 -12.74
N MET A 427 7.15 -15.71 -12.24
CA MET A 427 8.09 -14.59 -12.21
C MET A 427 8.45 -14.09 -13.63
N VAL A 428 8.57 -14.99 -14.60
CA VAL A 428 8.85 -14.62 -15.99
C VAL A 428 7.65 -13.98 -16.68
N VAL A 429 6.47 -14.60 -16.55
CA VAL A 429 5.23 -14.13 -17.20
C VAL A 429 4.76 -12.81 -16.61
N ASP A 430 4.89 -12.66 -15.30
CA ASP A 430 4.46 -11.45 -14.59
C ASP A 430 5.62 -10.47 -14.28
N GLY A 431 6.80 -10.69 -14.85
CA GLY A 431 8.01 -9.91 -14.56
C GLY A 431 8.09 -8.53 -15.23
N ALA A 432 7.30 -8.27 -16.28
CA ALA A 432 7.31 -7.00 -17.01
C ALA A 432 5.90 -6.61 -17.46
N ASP A 433 5.66 -5.32 -17.68
CA ASP A 433 4.40 -4.82 -18.22
C ASP A 433 4.38 -4.98 -19.74
N ALA A 434 4.31 -6.22 -20.21
CA ALA A 434 4.35 -6.60 -21.62
C ALA A 434 3.55 -7.89 -21.87
N ALA A 435 3.16 -8.14 -23.13
CA ALA A 435 2.62 -9.45 -23.48
C ALA A 435 3.67 -10.54 -23.21
N PRO A 436 3.29 -11.72 -22.70
CA PRO A 436 4.21 -12.83 -22.58
C PRO A 436 4.80 -13.18 -23.95
N THR A 437 6.08 -13.55 -23.98
CA THR A 437 6.73 -14.05 -25.20
C THR A 437 6.11 -15.38 -25.63
N THR A 438 6.28 -15.75 -26.89
CA THR A 438 5.80 -17.06 -27.41
C THR A 438 6.37 -18.22 -26.60
N ASP A 439 7.65 -18.13 -26.21
CA ASP A 439 8.29 -19.17 -25.41
C ASP A 439 7.71 -19.26 -24.02
N ALA A 440 7.45 -18.11 -23.37
CA ALA A 440 6.80 -18.07 -22.06
C ALA A 440 5.36 -18.63 -22.11
N GLN A 441 4.60 -18.33 -23.15
CA GLN A 441 3.26 -18.89 -23.37
C GLN A 441 3.32 -20.42 -23.57
N THR A 442 4.21 -20.89 -24.43
CA THR A 442 4.41 -22.34 -24.69
C THR A 442 4.83 -23.06 -23.40
N ALA A 443 5.71 -22.46 -22.62
CA ALA A 443 6.13 -23.03 -21.34
C ALA A 443 4.95 -23.06 -20.34
N ALA A 444 4.15 -21.99 -20.26
CA ALA A 444 2.98 -21.93 -19.40
C ALA A 444 1.96 -23.03 -19.73
N GLU A 445 1.65 -23.25 -21.00
CA GLU A 445 0.73 -24.30 -21.44
C GLU A 445 1.26 -25.70 -21.10
N LYS A 446 2.54 -25.96 -21.35
CA LYS A 446 3.15 -27.28 -21.07
C LYS A 446 3.24 -27.59 -19.60
N TRP A 447 3.63 -26.60 -18.77
CA TRP A 447 3.71 -26.78 -17.31
C TRP A 447 2.33 -26.82 -16.64
N ASP A 448 1.32 -26.12 -17.19
CA ASP A 448 -0.07 -26.23 -16.73
C ASP A 448 -0.60 -27.65 -17.00
N ALA A 449 -0.35 -28.22 -18.18
CA ALA A 449 -0.73 -29.59 -18.52
C ALA A 449 0.00 -30.63 -17.64
N ALA A 450 1.31 -30.45 -17.44
CA ALA A 450 2.10 -31.33 -16.55
C ALA A 450 1.60 -31.25 -15.10
N GLY A 451 1.20 -30.06 -14.61
CA GLY A 451 0.58 -29.87 -13.31
C GLY A 451 -0.74 -30.61 -13.18
N ALA A 452 -1.61 -30.49 -14.18
CA ALA A 452 -2.89 -31.21 -14.20
C ALA A 452 -2.70 -32.74 -14.15
N ASP A 453 -1.78 -33.29 -14.92
CA ASP A 453 -1.43 -34.71 -14.91
C ASP A 453 -0.90 -35.15 -13.53
N THR A 454 0.03 -34.39 -12.97
CA THR A 454 0.63 -34.70 -11.67
C THR A 454 -0.41 -34.67 -10.55
N ILE A 455 -1.35 -33.69 -10.57
CA ILE A 455 -2.48 -33.65 -9.64
C ILE A 455 -3.41 -34.84 -9.80
N ALA A 456 -3.67 -35.28 -11.02
CA ALA A 456 -4.51 -36.48 -11.28
C ALA A 456 -3.85 -37.74 -10.70
N ARG A 457 -2.54 -37.90 -10.90
CA ARG A 457 -1.77 -39.01 -10.29
C ARG A 457 -1.76 -38.95 -8.75
N TRP A 458 -1.60 -37.75 -8.19
CA TRP A 458 -1.70 -37.56 -6.76
C TRP A 458 -3.07 -38.00 -6.18
N LYS A 459 -4.17 -37.58 -6.83
CA LYS A 459 -5.52 -37.95 -6.42
C LYS A 459 -5.73 -39.47 -6.44
N ALA A 460 -5.12 -40.18 -7.38
CA ALA A 460 -5.15 -41.63 -7.45
C ALA A 460 -4.43 -42.26 -6.22
N VAL A 461 -3.26 -41.73 -5.86
CA VAL A 461 -2.53 -42.20 -4.65
C VAL A 461 -3.32 -41.86 -3.37
N GLU A 462 -3.89 -40.65 -3.30
CA GLU A 462 -4.71 -40.21 -2.14
C GLU A 462 -5.95 -41.13 -1.94
N ALA A 463 -6.54 -41.63 -3.02
CA ALA A 463 -7.66 -42.55 -2.94
C ALA A 463 -7.27 -43.91 -2.27
N GLU A 464 -6.03 -44.37 -2.41
CA GLU A 464 -5.54 -45.59 -1.79
C GLU A 464 -5.42 -45.50 -0.27
N VAL A 465 -5.36 -44.28 0.30
CA VAL A 465 -5.35 -44.05 1.76
C VAL A 465 -6.55 -44.75 2.43
N VAL A 466 -7.70 -44.77 1.75
CA VAL A 466 -8.91 -45.46 2.28
C VAL A 466 -8.65 -46.95 2.49
N THR A 467 -7.98 -47.60 1.56
CA THR A 467 -7.65 -49.05 1.67
C THR A 467 -6.64 -49.31 2.77
N VAL A 468 -5.60 -48.46 2.87
CA VAL A 468 -4.60 -48.57 3.92
C VAL A 468 -5.23 -48.32 5.31
N ASN A 469 -6.14 -47.34 5.41
CA ASN A 469 -6.86 -47.06 6.66
C ASN A 469 -7.69 -48.27 7.13
N ALA A 470 -8.31 -49.03 6.25
CA ALA A 470 -9.01 -50.28 6.63
C ALA A 470 -8.07 -51.33 7.26
N VAL A 471 -6.83 -51.43 6.72
CA VAL A 471 -5.79 -52.31 7.30
C VAL A 471 -5.34 -51.80 8.67
N LEU A 472 -5.14 -50.47 8.81
CA LEU A 472 -4.75 -49.85 10.10
C LEU A 472 -5.83 -50.00 11.16
N GLU A 473 -7.10 -49.84 10.81
CA GLU A 473 -8.25 -50.03 11.73
C GLU A 473 -8.34 -51.47 12.24
N THR A 474 -8.14 -52.46 11.34
CA THR A 474 -8.08 -53.86 11.72
C THR A 474 -6.97 -54.14 12.74
N ALA A 475 -5.84 -53.46 12.57
CA ALA A 475 -4.69 -53.54 13.50
C ALA A 475 -4.83 -52.64 14.74
N LYS A 476 -5.95 -51.92 14.91
CA LYS A 476 -6.21 -50.95 15.98
C LYS A 476 -5.21 -49.80 16.03
N LEU A 477 -4.67 -49.41 14.89
CA LEU A 477 -3.80 -48.23 14.72
C LEU A 477 -4.61 -47.02 14.26
N LYS A 478 -4.09 -45.82 14.56
CA LYS A 478 -4.73 -44.57 14.16
C LYS A 478 -4.72 -44.46 12.63
N PRO A 479 -5.84 -44.15 11.96
CA PRO A 479 -5.88 -43.98 10.52
C PRO A 479 -5.03 -42.77 10.08
N LEU A 480 -4.57 -42.79 8.82
CA LEU A 480 -3.97 -41.68 8.13
C LEU A 480 -5.06 -40.63 7.83
N SER A 481 -4.68 -39.37 7.84
CA SER A 481 -5.58 -38.25 7.46
C SER A 481 -5.97 -38.36 5.99
N LYS A 482 -7.21 -37.95 5.66
CA LYS A 482 -7.72 -37.89 4.29
C LYS A 482 -7.35 -36.56 3.63
#